data_756423262fc7b853bc0de7b3ba735e08
#
_entry.id   756423262fc7b853bc0de7b3ba735e08
#
_cell.length_a   1.000
_cell.length_b   1.000
_cell.length_c   1.000
_cell.angle_alpha   90.00
_cell.angle_beta   90.00
_cell.angle_gamma   90.00
#
_symmetry.space_group_name_H-M   'P 1'
#
loop_
_entity.id
_entity.type
_entity.pdbx_description
1 polymer ?
#
loop_
_entity_poly.entity_id
_entity_poly.type
_entity_poly.pdbx_seq_one_letter_code
_entity_poly.pdbx_strand_id
1 'polypeptide(L)'
;MRNPMIGHEAEYELKKAEDPKKVWVIGGGVAGMEAAKVLQERGHEVTLFEASDALGGEFLLAGEAPGKAEMKAAAMEMGNQIEKLVSVHKNTKVDAQMLENADVDAVILAIGSSPIEIRLEGMDKLSHVSAPEVLRHEVNPKGKVAVIGGGLVGLETC
;
A
#
# COMPACT_ATOMS: atom_id res chain seq x y z
N MET A 1 10.34 -2.42 -13.09
CA MET A 1 9.45 -1.24 -12.95
C MET A 1 9.74 -0.28 -14.09
N ARG A 2 8.73 0.45 -14.57
CA ARG A 2 8.94 1.45 -15.62
C ARG A 2 8.82 2.83 -14.99
N ASN A 3 9.73 3.73 -15.31
CA ASN A 3 9.60 5.13 -14.96
C ASN A 3 8.57 5.77 -15.92
N PRO A 4 7.41 6.26 -15.44
CA PRO A 4 6.38 6.85 -16.30
C PRO A 4 6.84 8.17 -16.95
N MET A 5 7.91 8.77 -16.47
CA MET A 5 8.43 10.04 -16.96
C MET A 5 9.40 9.88 -18.15
N ILE A 6 9.83 8.64 -18.48
CA ILE A 6 10.78 8.42 -19.60
C ILE A 6 10.19 8.91 -20.92
N GLY A 7 10.87 9.84 -21.58
CA GLY A 7 10.47 10.48 -22.83
C GLY A 7 9.46 11.62 -22.67
N HIS A 8 9.05 11.94 -21.44
CA HIS A 8 8.10 12.99 -21.10
C HIS A 8 8.60 13.88 -19.96
N GLU A 9 9.91 13.94 -19.75
CA GLU A 9 10.52 14.60 -18.59
C GLU A 9 10.15 16.08 -18.52
N ALA A 10 10.05 16.76 -19.67
CA ALA A 10 9.67 18.18 -19.73
C ALA A 10 8.16 18.40 -19.45
N GLU A 11 7.31 17.41 -19.73
CA GLU A 11 5.87 17.48 -19.49
C GLU A 11 5.51 17.22 -18.03
N TYR A 12 6.28 16.36 -17.39
CA TYR A 12 6.07 15.94 -15.99
C TYR A 12 6.95 16.68 -14.99
N GLU A 13 7.50 17.84 -15.38
CA GLU A 13 8.21 18.71 -14.42
C GLU A 13 7.27 19.10 -13.27
N LEU A 14 7.67 18.78 -12.05
CA LEU A 14 6.91 19.12 -10.85
C LEU A 14 7.00 20.60 -10.57
N LYS A 15 5.87 21.31 -10.76
CA LYS A 15 5.74 22.73 -10.47
C LYS A 15 5.01 22.95 -9.15
N LYS A 16 5.40 23.99 -8.43
CA LYS A 16 4.64 24.43 -7.26
C LYS A 16 3.21 24.77 -7.64
N ALA A 17 2.27 24.43 -6.77
CA ALA A 17 0.87 24.81 -6.95
C ALA A 17 0.71 26.32 -6.76
N GLU A 18 -0.07 26.96 -7.61
CA GLU A 18 -0.43 28.38 -7.48
C GLU A 18 -1.35 28.60 -6.28
N ASP A 19 -2.20 27.62 -5.97
CA ASP A 19 -3.14 27.61 -4.85
C ASP A 19 -2.90 26.34 -3.99
N PRO A 20 -2.03 26.43 -2.96
CA PRO A 20 -1.80 25.33 -2.03
C PRO A 20 -3.08 24.90 -1.32
N LYS A 21 -3.24 23.60 -1.16
CA LYS A 21 -4.44 22.96 -0.61
C LYS A 21 -4.09 22.09 0.60
N LYS A 22 -5.07 21.92 1.49
CA LYS A 22 -5.03 20.90 2.53
C LYS A 22 -5.53 19.58 1.94
N VAL A 23 -4.70 18.54 1.95
CA VAL A 23 -5.01 17.26 1.32
C VAL A 23 -4.81 16.10 2.30
N TRP A 24 -5.84 15.26 2.42
CA TRP A 24 -5.71 13.98 3.08
C TRP A 24 -5.37 12.90 2.07
N VAL A 25 -4.38 12.07 2.41
CA VAL A 25 -4.05 10.83 1.70
C VAL A 25 -4.41 9.66 2.60
N ILE A 26 -5.30 8.80 2.15
CA ILE A 26 -5.81 7.66 2.92
C ILE A 26 -5.21 6.37 2.35
N GLY A 27 -4.36 5.74 3.16
CA GLY A 27 -3.57 4.56 2.83
C GLY A 27 -2.08 4.87 2.65
N GLY A 28 -1.26 4.25 3.49
CA GLY A 28 0.20 4.40 3.53
C GLY A 28 0.96 3.38 2.70
N GLY A 29 0.31 2.77 1.69
CA GLY A 29 0.99 1.96 0.69
C GLY A 29 1.85 2.81 -0.25
N VAL A 30 2.57 2.18 -1.19
CA VAL A 30 3.49 2.87 -2.13
C VAL A 30 2.78 3.98 -2.91
N ALA A 31 1.54 3.75 -3.33
CA ALA A 31 0.75 4.75 -4.06
C ALA A 31 0.44 5.98 -3.21
N GLY A 32 0.02 5.78 -1.95
CA GLY A 32 -0.27 6.88 -1.04
C GLY A 32 0.98 7.64 -0.62
N MET A 33 2.08 6.93 -0.35
CA MET A 33 3.37 7.55 -0.04
C MET A 33 3.88 8.42 -1.19
N GLU A 34 3.81 7.93 -2.43
CA GLU A 34 4.22 8.72 -3.60
C GLU A 34 3.30 9.92 -3.83
N ALA A 35 1.97 9.74 -3.68
CA ALA A 35 1.03 10.85 -3.75
C ALA A 35 1.32 11.92 -2.70
N ALA A 36 1.57 11.53 -1.44
CA ALA A 36 1.89 12.45 -0.36
C ALA A 36 3.19 13.22 -0.64
N LYS A 37 4.23 12.53 -1.14
CA LYS A 37 5.50 13.15 -1.52
C LYS A 37 5.30 14.20 -2.61
N VAL A 38 4.65 13.84 -3.71
CA VAL A 38 4.42 14.74 -4.85
C VAL A 38 3.58 15.95 -4.44
N LEU A 39 2.54 15.76 -3.62
CA LEU A 39 1.72 16.85 -3.11
C LEU A 39 2.56 17.81 -2.25
N GLN A 40 3.36 17.28 -1.33
CA GLN A 40 4.24 18.08 -0.50
C GLN A 40 5.30 18.84 -1.33
N GLU A 41 5.90 18.19 -2.32
CA GLU A 41 6.84 18.82 -3.25
C GLU A 41 6.17 19.95 -4.04
N ARG A 42 4.89 19.82 -4.35
CA ARG A 42 4.09 20.88 -4.99
C ARG A 42 3.64 21.99 -4.03
N GLY A 43 3.84 21.83 -2.73
CA GLY A 43 3.57 22.86 -1.72
C GLY A 43 2.21 22.77 -1.05
N HIS A 44 1.49 21.65 -1.19
CA HIS A 44 0.25 21.39 -0.47
C HIS A 44 0.54 21.01 0.99
N GLU A 45 -0.41 21.25 1.88
CA GLU A 45 -0.41 20.74 3.26
C GLU A 45 -0.98 19.32 3.25
N VAL A 46 -0.15 18.33 3.59
CA VAL A 46 -0.50 16.92 3.43
C VAL A 46 -0.57 16.20 4.77
N THR A 47 -1.65 15.48 5.00
CA THR A 47 -1.79 14.52 6.10
C THR A 47 -2.05 13.13 5.52
N LEU A 48 -1.22 12.15 5.90
CA LEU A 48 -1.36 10.76 5.50
C LEU A 48 -1.90 9.92 6.65
N PHE A 49 -2.94 9.14 6.38
CA PHE A 49 -3.53 8.18 7.32
C PHE A 49 -3.26 6.75 6.87
N GLU A 50 -2.82 5.91 7.80
CA GLU A 50 -2.60 4.49 7.59
C GLU A 50 -3.30 3.69 8.70
N ALA A 51 -4.06 2.68 8.30
CA ALA A 51 -4.84 1.86 9.22
C ALA A 51 -3.96 0.91 10.06
N SER A 52 -2.83 0.49 9.51
CA SER A 52 -1.85 -0.37 10.19
C SER A 52 -0.80 0.44 10.97
N ASP A 53 0.08 -0.26 11.66
CA ASP A 53 1.20 0.32 12.42
C ASP A 53 2.42 0.68 11.56
N ALA A 54 2.44 0.25 10.28
CA ALA A 54 3.56 0.44 9.36
C ALA A 54 3.13 0.99 8.00
N LEU A 55 3.98 1.84 7.41
CA LEU A 55 3.85 2.27 6.02
C LEU A 55 4.45 1.21 5.08
N GLY A 56 3.94 1.15 3.84
CA GLY A 56 4.45 0.27 2.78
C GLY A 56 3.38 -0.67 2.20
N GLY A 57 2.32 -0.99 2.96
CA GLY A 57 1.17 -1.78 2.50
C GLY A 57 1.58 -3.12 1.87
N GLU A 58 0.93 -3.48 0.77
CA GLU A 58 1.19 -4.74 0.05
C GLU A 58 2.63 -4.89 -0.47
N PHE A 59 3.40 -3.80 -0.56
CA PHE A 59 4.80 -3.88 -0.99
C PHE A 59 5.71 -4.44 0.11
N LEU A 60 5.37 -4.21 1.38
CA LEU A 60 6.00 -4.91 2.51
C LEU A 60 5.75 -6.41 2.42
N LEU A 61 4.49 -6.79 2.20
CA LEU A 61 4.09 -8.20 2.08
C LEU A 61 4.77 -8.88 0.90
N ALA A 62 4.84 -8.22 -0.25
CA ALA A 62 5.56 -8.74 -1.42
C ALA A 62 7.06 -8.98 -1.14
N GLY A 63 7.64 -8.21 -0.23
CA GLY A 63 9.03 -8.36 0.21
C GLY A 63 9.28 -9.53 1.14
N GLU A 64 8.25 -10.20 1.65
CA GLU A 64 8.38 -11.44 2.44
C GLU A 64 8.60 -12.67 1.56
N ALA A 65 8.26 -12.59 0.27
CA ALA A 65 8.51 -13.68 -0.67
C ALA A 65 10.02 -13.92 -0.87
N PRO A 66 10.45 -15.17 -1.11
CA PRO A 66 11.85 -15.50 -1.33
C PRO A 66 12.51 -14.65 -2.43
N GLY A 67 13.69 -14.10 -2.13
CA GLY A 67 14.46 -13.29 -3.07
C GLY A 67 13.97 -11.85 -3.28
N LYS A 68 12.99 -11.37 -2.50
CA LYS A 68 12.40 -10.04 -2.64
C LYS A 68 12.63 -9.09 -1.46
N ALA A 69 13.55 -9.39 -0.57
CA ALA A 69 13.85 -8.57 0.61
C ALA A 69 14.15 -7.09 0.29
N GLU A 70 14.69 -6.81 -0.90
CA GLU A 70 14.91 -5.45 -1.38
C GLU A 70 13.62 -4.64 -1.56
N MET A 71 12.49 -5.29 -1.88
CA MET A 71 11.17 -4.62 -1.95
C MET A 71 10.74 -4.13 -0.58
N LYS A 72 10.91 -4.98 0.44
CA LYS A 72 10.63 -4.61 1.83
C LYS A 72 11.52 -3.46 2.28
N ALA A 73 12.82 -3.53 2.00
CA ALA A 73 13.77 -2.46 2.34
C ALA A 73 13.40 -1.13 1.64
N ALA A 74 13.01 -1.18 0.36
CA ALA A 74 12.57 0.01 -0.36
C ALA A 74 11.29 0.61 0.22
N ALA A 75 10.29 -0.21 0.59
CA ALA A 75 9.07 0.26 1.21
C ALA A 75 9.33 0.94 2.56
N MET A 76 10.20 0.35 3.38
CA MET A 76 10.60 0.92 4.67
C MET A 76 11.32 2.25 4.52
N GLU A 77 12.25 2.35 3.56
CA GLU A 77 12.96 3.60 3.28
C GLU A 77 12.01 4.69 2.79
N MET A 78 11.06 4.38 1.89
CA MET A 78 10.00 5.32 1.50
C MET A 78 9.20 5.78 2.72
N GLY A 79 8.80 4.87 3.59
CA GLY A 79 8.08 5.19 4.82
C GLY A 79 8.84 6.17 5.70
N ASN A 80 10.13 5.91 5.95
CA ASN A 80 11.01 6.77 6.73
C ASN A 80 11.15 8.18 6.13
N GLN A 81 11.14 8.29 4.80
CA GLN A 81 11.18 9.57 4.11
C GLN A 81 9.86 10.33 4.26
N ILE A 82 8.74 9.65 4.09
CA ILE A 82 7.40 10.26 4.20
C ILE A 82 7.13 10.75 5.62
N GLU A 83 7.50 10.01 6.65
CA GLU A 83 7.35 10.43 8.06
C GLU A 83 8.11 11.73 8.38
N LYS A 84 9.15 12.06 7.62
CA LYS A 84 9.89 13.33 7.75
C LYS A 84 9.33 14.47 6.91
N LEU A 85 8.52 14.14 5.91
CA LEU A 85 8.04 15.10 4.91
C LEU A 85 6.64 15.62 5.21
N VAL A 86 5.75 14.78 5.73
CA VAL A 86 4.34 15.09 5.94
C VAL A 86 3.87 14.62 7.31
N SER A 87 2.70 15.09 7.75
CA SER A 87 2.05 14.56 8.95
C SER A 87 1.53 13.15 8.67
N VAL A 88 1.92 12.16 9.49
CA VAL A 88 1.52 10.75 9.34
C VAL A 88 0.80 10.27 10.58
N HIS A 89 -0.40 9.71 10.40
CA HIS A 89 -1.21 9.08 11.44
C HIS A 89 -1.36 7.58 11.15
N LYS A 90 -0.52 6.77 11.80
CA LYS A 90 -0.62 5.30 11.77
C LYS A 90 -1.68 4.81 12.76
N ASN A 91 -2.08 3.55 12.62
CA ASN A 91 -3.15 2.93 13.42
C ASN A 91 -4.47 3.72 13.36
N THR A 92 -4.71 4.41 12.25
CA THR A 92 -5.87 5.30 12.07
C THR A 92 -6.62 4.91 10.81
N LYS A 93 -7.69 4.16 10.98
CA LYS A 93 -8.62 3.81 9.91
C LYS A 93 -9.62 4.95 9.73
N VAL A 94 -9.47 5.68 8.63
CA VAL A 94 -10.41 6.76 8.27
C VAL A 94 -11.75 6.15 7.87
N ASP A 95 -12.83 6.67 8.44
CA ASP A 95 -14.21 6.29 8.14
C ASP A 95 -14.99 7.45 7.51
N ALA A 96 -16.23 7.20 7.14
CA ALA A 96 -17.09 8.21 6.52
C ALA A 96 -17.34 9.42 7.44
N GLN A 97 -17.47 9.20 8.75
CA GLN A 97 -17.72 10.29 9.70
C GLN A 97 -16.50 11.22 9.83
N MET A 98 -15.30 10.66 9.80
CA MET A 98 -14.07 11.47 9.78
C MET A 98 -14.00 12.33 8.52
N LEU A 99 -14.39 11.76 7.36
CA LEU A 99 -14.39 12.49 6.09
C LEU A 99 -15.44 13.59 6.04
N GLU A 100 -16.63 13.34 6.54
CA GLU A 100 -17.71 14.33 6.60
C GLU A 100 -17.35 15.55 7.48
N ASN A 101 -16.54 15.34 8.50
CA ASN A 101 -16.08 16.38 9.41
C ASN A 101 -14.69 16.95 9.08
N ALA A 102 -14.09 16.50 7.98
CA ALA A 102 -12.75 16.93 7.59
C ALA A 102 -12.74 18.36 7.03
N ASP A 103 -11.88 19.22 7.60
CA ASP A 103 -11.59 20.54 7.07
C ASP A 103 -10.42 20.46 6.07
N VAL A 104 -10.71 19.86 4.89
CA VAL A 104 -9.73 19.65 3.81
C VAL A 104 -10.32 19.96 2.44
N ASP A 105 -9.46 20.38 1.52
CA ASP A 105 -9.85 20.74 0.16
C ASP A 105 -9.98 19.50 -0.75
N ALA A 106 -9.22 18.44 -0.45
CA ALA A 106 -9.22 17.22 -1.25
C ALA A 106 -8.83 15.99 -0.44
N VAL A 107 -9.28 14.83 -0.93
CA VAL A 107 -8.94 13.52 -0.38
C VAL A 107 -8.44 12.62 -1.51
N ILE A 108 -7.30 11.96 -1.28
CA ILE A 108 -6.78 10.92 -2.16
C ILE A 108 -6.98 9.56 -1.50
N LEU A 109 -7.72 8.67 -2.15
CA LEU A 109 -7.92 7.30 -1.71
C LEU A 109 -6.85 6.39 -2.32
N ALA A 110 -5.97 5.85 -1.48
CA ALA A 110 -4.89 4.93 -1.84
C ALA A 110 -4.95 3.66 -0.97
N ILE A 111 -6.16 3.17 -0.70
CA ILE A 111 -6.48 2.12 0.27
C ILE A 111 -6.14 0.70 -0.19
N GLY A 112 -5.52 0.56 -1.37
CA GLY A 112 -5.10 -0.74 -1.91
C GLY A 112 -6.25 -1.62 -2.35
N SER A 113 -6.06 -2.93 -2.25
CA SER A 113 -7.02 -3.97 -2.64
C SER A 113 -7.09 -5.06 -1.58
N SER A 114 -8.17 -5.81 -1.61
CA SER A 114 -8.31 -7.02 -0.78
C SER A 114 -8.31 -8.26 -1.67
N PRO A 115 -7.75 -9.39 -1.21
CA PRO A 115 -7.80 -10.66 -1.94
C PRO A 115 -9.25 -11.07 -2.21
N ILE A 116 -9.49 -11.63 -3.39
CA ILE A 116 -10.78 -12.23 -3.72
C ILE A 116 -10.87 -13.58 -3.03
N GLU A 117 -11.91 -13.78 -2.23
CA GLU A 117 -12.22 -15.10 -1.68
C GLU A 117 -12.82 -16.00 -2.76
N ILE A 118 -12.08 -17.03 -3.13
CA ILE A 118 -12.56 -18.06 -4.06
C ILE A 118 -13.40 -19.07 -3.26
N ARG A 119 -14.62 -19.31 -3.71
CA ARG A 119 -15.48 -20.34 -3.13
C ARG A 119 -15.54 -21.54 -4.08
N LEU A 120 -15.01 -22.66 -3.63
CA LEU A 120 -15.05 -23.94 -4.36
C LEU A 120 -15.90 -24.94 -3.58
N GLU A 121 -16.57 -25.83 -4.31
CA GLU A 121 -17.32 -26.93 -3.70
C GLU A 121 -16.38 -27.81 -2.87
N GLY A 122 -16.75 -28.05 -1.60
CA GLY A 122 -15.96 -28.86 -0.68
C GLY A 122 -14.85 -28.15 0.08
N MET A 123 -14.63 -26.84 -0.13
CA MET A 123 -13.66 -26.06 0.67
C MET A 123 -13.99 -26.04 2.17
N ASP A 124 -15.27 -26.10 2.50
CA ASP A 124 -15.76 -26.18 3.88
C ASP A 124 -15.29 -27.46 4.62
N LYS A 125 -14.85 -28.49 3.88
CA LYS A 125 -14.35 -29.76 4.42
C LYS A 125 -12.83 -29.79 4.62
N LEU A 126 -12.13 -28.75 4.19
CA LEU A 126 -10.68 -28.67 4.21
C LEU A 126 -10.23 -27.42 4.97
N SER A 127 -9.12 -27.54 5.68
CA SER A 127 -8.43 -26.35 6.18
C SER A 127 -7.86 -25.59 4.99
N HIS A 128 -8.19 -24.31 4.88
CA HIS A 128 -7.68 -23.43 3.83
C HIS A 128 -7.21 -22.12 4.44
N VAL A 129 -6.20 -21.55 3.83
CA VAL A 129 -5.57 -20.28 4.23
C VAL A 129 -5.27 -19.46 2.99
N SER A 130 -5.20 -18.15 3.13
CA SER A 130 -4.85 -17.28 2.03
C SER A 130 -3.33 -17.15 1.89
N ALA A 131 -2.85 -16.85 0.67
CA ALA A 131 -1.43 -16.58 0.43
C ALA A 131 -0.88 -15.43 1.31
N PRO A 132 -1.59 -14.31 1.53
CA PRO A 132 -1.15 -13.28 2.47
C PRO A 132 -0.91 -13.77 3.89
N GLU A 133 -1.75 -14.66 4.44
CA GLU A 133 -1.55 -15.22 5.79
C GLU A 133 -0.26 -16.07 5.86
N VAL A 134 0.03 -16.81 4.80
CA VAL A 134 1.28 -17.59 4.72
C VAL A 134 2.49 -16.68 4.61
N LEU A 135 2.44 -15.67 3.75
CA LEU A 135 3.54 -14.72 3.54
C LEU A 135 3.81 -13.86 4.80
N ARG A 136 2.78 -13.53 5.58
CA ARG A 136 2.95 -12.86 6.87
C ARG A 136 3.44 -13.78 8.00
N HIS A 137 3.65 -15.06 7.71
CA HIS A 137 4.02 -16.09 8.69
C HIS A 137 2.98 -16.29 9.81
N GLU A 138 1.74 -15.89 9.58
CA GLU A 138 0.61 -16.09 10.51
C GLU A 138 0.22 -17.57 10.55
N VAL A 139 0.35 -18.25 9.42
CA VAL A 139 0.10 -19.69 9.26
C VAL A 139 1.26 -20.35 8.52
N ASN A 140 1.64 -21.54 8.98
CA ASN A 140 2.66 -22.35 8.33
C ASN A 140 2.05 -23.71 7.93
N PRO A 141 1.53 -23.86 6.70
CA PRO A 141 0.96 -25.11 6.22
C PRO A 141 1.99 -26.24 6.24
N LYS A 142 1.56 -27.44 6.65
CA LYS A 142 2.44 -28.62 6.76
C LYS A 142 1.82 -29.83 6.07
N GLY A 143 2.68 -30.76 5.64
CA GLY A 143 2.27 -32.00 5.02
C GLY A 143 1.97 -31.82 3.52
N LYS A 144 0.85 -32.39 3.04
CA LYS A 144 0.43 -32.25 1.65
C LYS A 144 -0.39 -30.99 1.49
N VAL A 145 0.10 -30.03 0.75
CA VAL A 145 -0.54 -28.73 0.51
C VAL A 145 -0.86 -28.63 -0.99
N ALA A 146 -2.07 -28.19 -1.30
CA ALA A 146 -2.45 -27.81 -2.65
C ALA A 146 -2.55 -26.27 -2.73
N VAL A 147 -1.84 -25.67 -3.68
CA VAL A 147 -1.93 -24.22 -3.95
C VAL A 147 -2.86 -24.00 -5.14
N ILE A 148 -3.91 -23.22 -4.93
CA ILE A 148 -4.91 -22.91 -5.96
C ILE A 148 -4.60 -21.54 -6.54
N GLY A 149 -4.19 -21.51 -7.80
CA GLY A 149 -3.80 -20.33 -8.54
C GLY A 149 -2.30 -20.32 -8.89
N GLY A 150 -1.99 -20.42 -10.17
CA GLY A 150 -0.62 -20.41 -10.73
C GLY A 150 -0.15 -19.02 -11.18
N GLY A 151 -0.71 -17.95 -10.63
CA GLY A 151 -0.22 -16.59 -10.84
C GLY A 151 1.01 -16.28 -9.98
N LEU A 152 1.53 -15.06 -10.07
CA LEU A 152 2.73 -14.64 -9.33
C LEU A 152 2.63 -14.91 -7.83
N VAL A 153 1.53 -14.53 -7.21
CA VAL A 153 1.32 -14.73 -5.76
C VAL A 153 1.33 -16.22 -5.38
N GLY A 154 0.61 -17.06 -6.13
CA GLY A 154 0.58 -18.50 -5.85
C GLY A 154 1.93 -19.19 -6.02
N LEU A 155 2.71 -18.79 -7.03
CA LEU A 155 4.07 -19.32 -7.26
C LEU A 155 5.08 -18.84 -6.20
N GLU A 156 4.89 -17.63 -5.67
CA GLU A 156 5.76 -17.07 -4.64
C GLU A 156 5.46 -17.61 -3.23
N THR A 157 4.27 -18.16 -3.03
CA THR A 157 3.84 -18.72 -1.74
C THR A 157 4.22 -20.20 -1.57
N CYS A 158 4.63 -20.89 -2.65
CA CYS A 158 4.98 -22.32 -2.64
C CYS A 158 6.25 -22.66 -1.85
#